data_1b1cb3b6bd7ae9e0b9e72358547c39b4
#
_entry.id   1b1cb3b6bd7ae9e0b9e72358547c39b4
#
_cell.length_a   1.000
_cell.length_b   1.000
_cell.length_c   1.000
_cell.angle_alpha   90.00
_cell.angle_beta   90.00
_cell.angle_gamma   90.00
#
_symmetry.space_group_name_H-M   'P 1'
#
loop_
_entity.id
_entity.type
_entity.pdbx_description
1 polymer ?
#
loop_
_entity_poly.entity_id
_entity_poly.type
_entity_poly.pdbx_seq_one_letter_code
_entity_poly.pdbx_strand_id
1 'polypeptide(L)'
;MHSAYTRMLSVTAGLLALGAAFAAAPAAAADLTTVRFVYDWASADFELIPTLVAQQKGFYEAEGIKVDVIFPPDSQTTARLLAVGQAEIGFEATTDVVFGAAQGIPITSIGLYTKSTNWGLFGRPGEPLSLDNLKGKSIAIYTDSWTKAMMPFVLKAAKLTEDDVKLIIAQDSDTNLLLAGKIDIATNTENYLVPQVQETLKKDPTSLVGAAAGAPDVPVWTYTASTDYLAAHGDVAKKWMRATIKATEWAADHPDEAAAMFTKAYPEGGSLAYNLSGWKLTAALMKGDTGYMMQEDKNWLPIAQALKDTDQIKEVLPASKYYTNELLK
;
A
#
# COMPACT_ATOMS: atom_id res chain seq x y z
N MET A 1 -5.74 65.68 86.06
CA MET A 1 -6.26 65.88 84.72
C MET A 1 -5.13 65.60 83.72
N HIS A 2 -5.37 64.88 82.73
CA HIS A 2 -4.63 64.47 81.55
C HIS A 2 -4.09 63.06 81.55
N SER A 3 -4.90 62.27 80.85
CA SER A 3 -4.66 60.92 80.44
C SER A 3 -3.68 60.84 79.25
N ALA A 4 -2.71 59.97 79.30
CA ALA A 4 -1.80 59.67 78.21
C ALA A 4 -2.03 58.22 77.77
N TYR A 5 -2.54 58.04 76.56
CA TYR A 5 -2.71 56.75 75.92
C TYR A 5 -1.42 56.34 75.21
N THR A 6 -0.92 55.19 75.58
CA THR A 6 0.21 54.54 74.90
C THR A 6 -0.34 53.70 73.76
N ARG A 7 0.08 53.94 72.54
CA ARG A 7 -0.22 53.13 71.38
C ARG A 7 0.92 52.10 71.14
N MET A 8 0.50 50.83 71.17
CA MET A 8 1.31 49.71 70.78
C MET A 8 1.37 49.63 69.24
N LEU A 9 2.60 49.64 68.70
CA LEU A 9 2.85 49.30 67.26
C LEU A 9 3.04 47.81 67.10
N SER A 10 2.14 47.18 66.42
CA SER A 10 2.29 45.80 65.92
C SER A 10 3.01 45.82 64.57
N VAL A 11 4.14 45.16 64.49
CA VAL A 11 4.88 44.92 63.26
C VAL A 11 4.40 43.66 62.66
N THR A 12 3.73 43.76 61.52
CA THR A 12 3.29 42.58 60.69
C THR A 12 4.41 42.32 59.68
N ALA A 13 5.09 41.17 59.81
CA ALA A 13 6.05 40.67 58.84
C ALA A 13 5.28 40.04 57.68
N GLY A 14 5.34 40.69 56.52
CA GLY A 14 4.82 40.15 55.26
C GLY A 14 5.81 39.21 54.62
N LEU A 15 5.48 37.90 54.52
CA LEU A 15 6.19 36.95 53.67
C LEU A 15 5.86 37.23 52.20
N LEU A 16 6.81 37.74 51.46
CA LEU A 16 6.79 37.75 50.00
C LEU A 16 7.11 36.35 49.47
N ALA A 17 6.07 35.57 49.04
CA ALA A 17 6.24 34.35 48.26
C ALA A 17 6.59 34.74 46.82
N LEU A 18 7.85 34.60 46.41
CA LEU A 18 8.27 34.63 45.00
C LEU A 18 7.75 33.37 44.31
N GLY A 19 6.61 33.47 43.59
CA GLY A 19 6.14 32.48 42.66
C GLY A 19 7.06 32.48 41.42
N ALA A 20 7.96 31.50 41.32
CA ALA A 20 8.70 31.22 40.09
C ALA A 20 7.71 30.68 39.06
N ALA A 21 7.20 31.54 38.18
CA ALA A 21 6.52 31.13 36.98
C ALA A 21 7.53 30.44 36.05
N PHE A 22 7.56 29.12 36.02
CA PHE A 22 8.20 28.37 34.95
C PHE A 22 7.46 28.69 33.67
N ALA A 23 7.93 29.65 32.91
CA ALA A 23 7.55 29.81 31.51
C ALA A 23 8.03 28.55 30.78
N ALA A 24 7.12 27.64 30.47
CA ALA A 24 7.41 26.55 29.53
C ALA A 24 7.84 27.22 28.20
N ALA A 25 9.13 27.15 27.91
CA ALA A 25 9.62 27.53 26.60
C ALA A 25 8.82 26.74 25.55
N PRO A 26 8.34 27.37 24.48
CA PRO A 26 7.73 26.62 23.39
C PRO A 26 8.76 25.60 22.95
N ALA A 27 8.39 24.31 22.99
CA ALA A 27 9.21 23.25 22.41
C ALA A 27 9.45 23.68 20.97
N ALA A 28 10.69 23.95 20.60
CA ALA A 28 11.06 24.18 19.22
C ALA A 28 10.51 22.99 18.44
N ALA A 29 9.67 23.26 17.44
CA ALA A 29 9.20 22.22 16.55
C ALA A 29 10.45 21.51 16.01
N ALA A 30 10.65 20.27 16.41
CA ALA A 30 11.78 19.49 15.93
C ALA A 30 11.66 19.44 14.41
N ASP A 31 12.76 19.75 13.70
CA ASP A 31 12.79 19.63 12.24
C ASP A 31 12.52 18.17 11.87
N LEU A 32 11.35 17.92 11.28
CA LEU A 32 10.94 16.59 10.86
C LEU A 32 11.76 16.16 9.64
N THR A 33 12.29 14.93 9.69
CA THR A 33 12.94 14.33 8.50
C THR A 33 11.90 14.01 7.46
N THR A 34 12.06 14.55 6.24
CA THR A 34 11.16 14.25 5.14
C THR A 34 11.46 12.88 4.55
N VAL A 35 10.41 12.07 4.38
CA VAL A 35 10.44 10.79 3.65
C VAL A 35 9.52 10.95 2.43
N ARG A 36 10.08 10.86 1.23
CA ARG A 36 9.33 10.84 -0.03
C ARG A 36 8.85 9.42 -0.27
N PHE A 37 7.54 9.25 -0.24
CA PHE A 37 6.87 7.98 -0.51
C PHE A 37 6.28 8.02 -1.91
N VAL A 38 6.81 7.23 -2.84
CA VAL A 38 6.27 7.09 -4.19
C VAL A 38 5.23 5.98 -4.21
N TYR A 39 4.00 6.38 -4.53
CA TYR A 39 2.88 5.47 -4.71
C TYR A 39 2.86 4.95 -6.15
N ASP A 40 2.40 3.72 -6.37
CA ASP A 40 2.54 3.08 -7.69
C ASP A 40 1.61 3.63 -8.78
N TRP A 41 0.58 4.38 -8.41
CA TRP A 41 -0.44 4.91 -9.31
C TRP A 41 -0.40 6.42 -9.44
N ALA A 42 -0.91 6.90 -10.60
CA ALA A 42 -1.00 8.34 -10.89
C ALA A 42 -2.04 9.09 -10.03
N SER A 43 -2.87 8.39 -9.27
CA SER A 43 -3.90 8.95 -8.40
C SER A 43 -4.03 8.17 -7.10
N ALA A 44 -4.55 8.83 -6.06
CA ALA A 44 -4.82 8.18 -4.79
C ALA A 44 -6.03 7.24 -4.87
N ASP A 45 -5.94 6.11 -4.19
CA ASP A 45 -7.02 5.18 -3.94
C ASP A 45 -6.96 4.66 -2.50
N PHE A 46 -7.93 3.83 -2.10
CA PHE A 46 -8.08 3.38 -0.71
C PHE A 46 -6.89 2.55 -0.19
N GLU A 47 -6.00 2.03 -1.03
CA GLU A 47 -4.77 1.36 -0.57
C GLU A 47 -3.78 2.34 0.07
N LEU A 48 -3.95 3.65 -0.15
CA LEU A 48 -3.19 4.71 0.52
C LEU A 48 -3.67 4.98 1.96
N ILE A 49 -4.75 4.37 2.42
CA ILE A 49 -5.34 4.58 3.75
C ILE A 49 -4.32 4.48 4.89
N PRO A 50 -3.43 3.48 4.97
CA PRO A 50 -2.43 3.41 6.04
C PRO A 50 -1.53 4.66 6.11
N THR A 51 -1.05 5.14 4.96
CA THR A 51 -0.21 6.34 4.89
C THR A 51 -0.98 7.60 5.31
N LEU A 52 -2.22 7.76 4.83
CA LEU A 52 -3.07 8.89 5.18
C LEU A 52 -3.42 8.91 6.68
N VAL A 53 -3.77 7.74 7.24
CA VAL A 53 -4.05 7.60 8.67
C VAL A 53 -2.82 7.95 9.50
N ALA A 54 -1.62 7.48 9.10
CA ALA A 54 -0.38 7.81 9.79
C ALA A 54 -0.10 9.32 9.77
N GLN A 55 -0.38 10.00 8.67
CA GLN A 55 -0.28 11.46 8.56
C GLN A 55 -1.31 12.15 9.45
N GLN A 56 -2.61 11.86 9.29
CA GLN A 56 -3.68 12.60 9.97
C GLN A 56 -3.75 12.33 11.48
N LYS A 57 -3.27 11.16 11.94
CA LYS A 57 -3.22 10.84 13.38
C LYS A 57 -1.86 11.20 14.02
N GLY A 58 -0.95 11.82 13.27
CA GLY A 58 0.34 12.26 13.78
C GLY A 58 1.31 11.12 14.12
N PHE A 59 1.13 9.91 13.52
CA PHE A 59 2.01 8.79 13.84
C PHE A 59 3.40 8.98 13.22
N TYR A 60 3.50 9.61 12.06
CA TYR A 60 4.78 9.97 11.45
C TYR A 60 5.49 11.08 12.24
N GLU A 61 4.78 12.11 12.64
CA GLU A 61 5.33 13.21 13.45
C GLU A 61 5.84 12.72 14.80
N ALA A 62 5.15 11.76 15.43
CA ALA A 62 5.58 11.14 16.69
C ALA A 62 6.90 10.36 16.54
N GLU A 63 7.24 9.89 15.35
CA GLU A 63 8.53 9.28 15.01
C GLU A 63 9.57 10.31 14.52
N GLY A 64 9.22 11.60 14.47
CA GLY A 64 10.11 12.67 14.00
C GLY A 64 10.29 12.73 12.49
N ILE A 65 9.33 12.20 11.72
CA ILE A 65 9.32 12.23 10.26
C ILE A 65 8.05 12.88 9.72
N LYS A 66 8.11 13.39 8.51
CA LYS A 66 6.94 13.71 7.69
C LYS A 66 7.02 12.95 6.37
N VAL A 67 5.88 12.56 5.83
CA VAL A 67 5.81 11.81 4.58
C VAL A 67 5.20 12.68 3.49
N ASP A 68 5.93 12.85 2.39
CA ASP A 68 5.46 13.51 1.18
C ASP A 68 5.13 12.43 0.14
N VAL A 69 3.86 12.31 -0.26
CA VAL A 69 3.42 11.30 -1.22
C VAL A 69 3.63 11.80 -2.64
N ILE A 70 4.26 10.98 -3.47
CA ILE A 70 4.49 11.23 -4.89
C ILE A 70 3.62 10.26 -5.70
N PHE A 71 2.85 10.78 -6.64
CA PHE A 71 2.08 9.99 -7.60
C PHE A 71 2.83 9.98 -8.94
N PRO A 72 3.45 8.85 -9.34
CA PRO A 72 4.18 8.74 -10.58
C PRO A 72 3.21 8.62 -11.77
N PRO A 73 3.66 8.92 -13.00
CA PRO A 73 2.81 8.78 -14.19
C PRO A 73 2.49 7.31 -14.53
N ASP A 74 3.33 6.38 -14.09
CA ASP A 74 3.20 4.94 -14.31
C ASP A 74 3.96 4.14 -13.24
N SER A 75 3.60 2.87 -13.05
CA SER A 75 4.20 1.97 -12.07
C SER A 75 5.70 1.70 -12.30
N GLN A 76 6.18 1.73 -13.55
CA GLN A 76 7.61 1.50 -13.86
C GLN A 76 8.50 2.65 -13.38
N THR A 77 7.92 3.81 -13.10
CA THR A 77 8.64 4.99 -12.60
C THR A 77 9.06 4.83 -11.14
N THR A 78 8.32 4.07 -10.33
CA THR A 78 8.57 3.91 -8.89
C THR A 78 9.96 3.32 -8.61
N ALA A 79 10.29 2.16 -9.16
CA ALA A 79 11.60 1.53 -8.99
C ALA A 79 12.76 2.44 -9.43
N ARG A 80 12.57 3.20 -10.51
CA ARG A 80 13.56 4.16 -11.01
C ARG A 80 13.78 5.32 -10.04
N LEU A 81 12.72 5.90 -9.47
CA LEU A 81 12.83 7.00 -8.50
C LEU A 81 13.58 6.55 -7.24
N LEU A 82 13.32 5.33 -6.76
CA LEU A 82 14.04 4.73 -5.65
C LEU A 82 15.52 4.51 -5.98
N ALA A 83 15.81 3.92 -7.14
CA ALA A 83 17.17 3.58 -7.55
C ALA A 83 18.09 4.81 -7.72
N VAL A 84 17.52 5.97 -8.07
CA VAL A 84 18.29 7.24 -8.22
C VAL A 84 18.17 8.17 -7.02
N GLY A 85 17.57 7.73 -5.91
CA GLY A 85 17.43 8.51 -4.66
C GLY A 85 16.48 9.71 -4.78
N GLN A 86 15.52 9.67 -5.70
CA GLN A 86 14.48 10.69 -5.82
C GLN A 86 13.24 10.38 -4.95
N ALA A 87 13.17 9.18 -4.39
CA ALA A 87 12.24 8.78 -3.35
C ALA A 87 12.95 7.84 -2.36
N GLU A 88 12.46 7.74 -1.15
CA GLU A 88 13.01 6.91 -0.07
C GLU A 88 12.28 5.58 0.04
N ILE A 89 10.96 5.61 -0.03
CA ILE A 89 10.09 4.44 0.10
C ILE A 89 9.17 4.38 -1.13
N GLY A 90 8.92 3.17 -1.63
CA GLY A 90 8.00 2.90 -2.74
C GLY A 90 6.89 1.93 -2.34
N PHE A 91 5.82 1.96 -3.12
CA PHE A 91 4.77 0.96 -3.13
C PHE A 91 4.78 0.32 -4.51
N GLU A 92 5.01 -0.98 -4.59
CA GLU A 92 5.24 -1.69 -5.86
C GLU A 92 4.65 -3.09 -5.84
N ALA A 93 4.47 -3.67 -7.02
CA ALA A 93 4.17 -5.09 -7.11
C ALA A 93 5.41 -5.94 -6.72
N THR A 94 5.16 -7.12 -6.15
CA THR A 94 6.26 -8.04 -5.82
C THR A 94 7.04 -8.49 -7.05
N THR A 95 6.40 -8.50 -8.23
CA THR A 95 7.07 -8.76 -9.52
C THR A 95 8.12 -7.71 -9.86
N ASP A 96 7.91 -6.42 -9.50
CA ASP A 96 8.90 -5.36 -9.74
C ASP A 96 10.18 -5.61 -8.94
N VAL A 97 10.04 -6.08 -7.70
CA VAL A 97 11.19 -6.45 -6.86
C VAL A 97 11.95 -7.63 -7.47
N VAL A 98 11.22 -8.67 -7.94
CA VAL A 98 11.88 -9.86 -8.54
C VAL A 98 12.57 -9.51 -9.84
N PHE A 99 11.94 -8.75 -10.72
CA PHE A 99 12.54 -8.27 -11.97
C PHE A 99 13.69 -7.30 -11.70
N GLY A 100 13.53 -6.39 -10.75
CA GLY A 100 14.58 -5.47 -10.34
C GLY A 100 15.83 -6.22 -9.84
N ALA A 101 15.66 -7.21 -8.97
CA ALA A 101 16.76 -8.03 -8.48
C ALA A 101 17.44 -8.81 -9.62
N ALA A 102 16.66 -9.37 -10.56
CA ALA A 102 17.20 -10.08 -11.73
C ALA A 102 17.99 -9.17 -12.67
N GLN A 103 17.72 -7.88 -12.67
CA GLN A 103 18.41 -6.85 -13.47
C GLN A 103 19.51 -6.12 -12.70
N GLY A 104 19.70 -6.43 -11.40
CA GLY A 104 20.68 -5.77 -10.53
C GLY A 104 20.28 -4.35 -10.12
N ILE A 105 18.99 -4.00 -10.20
CA ILE A 105 18.46 -2.73 -9.67
C ILE A 105 18.52 -2.81 -8.14
N PRO A 106 19.09 -1.80 -7.44
CA PRO A 106 19.34 -1.88 -6.00
C PRO A 106 18.09 -1.55 -5.17
N ILE A 107 16.98 -2.28 -5.39
CA ILE A 107 15.74 -2.18 -4.58
C ILE A 107 15.47 -3.47 -3.84
N THR A 108 14.82 -3.39 -2.71
CA THR A 108 14.40 -4.54 -1.89
C THR A 108 13.07 -4.26 -1.21
N SER A 109 12.28 -5.30 -1.00
CA SER A 109 11.08 -5.19 -0.19
C SER A 109 11.45 -5.03 1.30
N ILE A 110 10.78 -4.08 1.94
CA ILE A 110 10.90 -3.81 3.38
C ILE A 110 9.68 -4.26 4.18
N GLY A 111 8.58 -4.65 3.50
CA GLY A 111 7.39 -5.16 4.15
C GLY A 111 6.28 -5.47 3.15
N LEU A 112 5.65 -6.65 3.29
CA LEU A 112 4.49 -7.00 2.47
C LEU A 112 3.26 -6.17 2.86
N TYR A 113 2.59 -5.63 1.85
CA TYR A 113 1.31 -4.95 2.04
C TYR A 113 0.18 -5.96 2.17
N THR A 114 0.10 -6.96 1.29
CA THR A 114 -0.83 -8.10 1.36
C THR A 114 -0.07 -9.42 1.53
N LYS A 115 -0.74 -10.47 2.01
CA LYS A 115 -0.13 -11.79 2.29
C LYS A 115 -0.44 -12.85 1.24
N SER A 116 -1.42 -12.60 0.37
CA SER A 116 -1.86 -13.48 -0.70
C SER A 116 -2.33 -12.66 -1.88
N THR A 117 -2.55 -13.33 -3.01
CA THR A 117 -3.11 -12.68 -4.18
C THR A 117 -4.62 -12.51 -4.06
N ASN A 118 -5.10 -11.38 -4.55
CA ASN A 118 -6.51 -11.12 -4.84
C ASN A 118 -6.71 -10.69 -6.30
N TRP A 119 -5.67 -10.87 -7.12
CA TRP A 119 -5.71 -10.61 -8.56
C TRP A 119 -6.36 -11.77 -9.31
N GLY A 120 -7.09 -11.46 -10.37
CA GLY A 120 -7.72 -12.45 -11.18
C GLY A 120 -8.41 -11.94 -12.44
N LEU A 121 -9.26 -12.78 -12.98
CA LEU A 121 -10.11 -12.52 -14.13
C LEU A 121 -11.54 -12.27 -13.65
N PHE A 122 -12.19 -11.26 -14.21
CA PHE A 122 -13.54 -10.86 -13.82
C PHE A 122 -14.43 -10.69 -15.06
N GLY A 123 -15.59 -11.31 -15.03
CA GLY A 123 -16.65 -11.17 -16.02
C GLY A 123 -17.87 -10.42 -15.47
N ARG A 124 -18.79 -10.03 -16.36
CA ARG A 124 -20.04 -9.39 -15.94
C ARG A 124 -20.90 -10.33 -15.09
N PRO A 125 -21.70 -9.79 -14.17
CA PRO A 125 -22.62 -10.58 -13.37
C PRO A 125 -23.51 -11.52 -14.19
N GLY A 126 -23.49 -12.83 -13.85
CA GLY A 126 -24.28 -13.86 -14.49
C GLY A 126 -23.72 -14.41 -15.80
N GLU A 127 -22.62 -13.86 -16.32
CA GLU A 127 -21.91 -14.43 -17.46
C GLU A 127 -20.97 -15.55 -17.00
N PRO A 128 -20.97 -16.72 -17.65
CA PRO A 128 -20.07 -17.80 -17.26
C PRO A 128 -18.60 -17.42 -17.48
N LEU A 129 -17.75 -17.64 -16.47
CA LEU A 129 -16.32 -17.44 -16.54
C LEU A 129 -15.60 -18.70 -16.04
N SER A 130 -14.79 -19.31 -16.89
CA SER A 130 -13.93 -20.44 -16.56
C SER A 130 -12.70 -20.43 -17.47
N LEU A 131 -11.64 -21.13 -17.09
CA LEU A 131 -10.45 -21.27 -17.95
C LEU A 131 -10.79 -21.93 -19.30
N ASP A 132 -11.78 -22.81 -19.33
CA ASP A 132 -12.20 -23.54 -20.58
C ASP A 132 -12.93 -22.63 -21.56
N ASN A 133 -13.44 -21.47 -21.16
CA ASN A 133 -14.22 -20.59 -22.05
C ASN A 133 -13.52 -19.27 -22.39
N LEU A 134 -12.21 -19.15 -22.15
CA LEU A 134 -11.44 -17.94 -22.46
C LEU A 134 -11.17 -17.77 -23.96
N LYS A 135 -11.17 -18.85 -24.75
CA LYS A 135 -10.86 -18.78 -26.18
C LYS A 135 -11.77 -17.82 -26.94
N GLY A 136 -11.15 -16.91 -27.70
CA GLY A 136 -11.82 -15.87 -28.47
C GLY A 136 -12.35 -14.69 -27.68
N LYS A 137 -12.21 -14.70 -26.35
CA LYS A 137 -12.65 -13.61 -25.48
C LYS A 137 -11.73 -12.38 -25.58
N SER A 138 -12.32 -11.21 -25.40
CA SER A 138 -11.59 -9.97 -25.21
C SER A 138 -11.25 -9.79 -23.73
N ILE A 139 -9.95 -9.72 -23.44
CA ILE A 139 -9.40 -9.61 -22.08
C ILE A 139 -8.67 -8.29 -21.98
N ALA A 140 -9.13 -7.39 -21.09
CA ALA A 140 -8.37 -6.18 -20.79
C ALA A 140 -7.17 -6.51 -19.89
N ILE A 141 -6.03 -5.93 -20.22
CA ILE A 141 -4.79 -6.05 -19.47
C ILE A 141 -4.18 -4.67 -19.24
N TYR A 142 -3.45 -4.52 -18.15
CA TYR A 142 -2.60 -3.37 -17.92
C TYR A 142 -1.16 -3.62 -18.40
N THR A 143 -0.39 -2.55 -18.55
CA THR A 143 1.02 -2.63 -18.97
C THR A 143 1.99 -2.73 -17.79
N ASP A 144 1.48 -2.87 -16.57
CA ASP A 144 2.25 -3.10 -15.35
C ASP A 144 2.99 -4.44 -15.36
N SER A 145 3.95 -4.58 -14.46
CA SER A 145 4.78 -5.79 -14.35
C SER A 145 3.97 -7.00 -13.89
N TRP A 146 2.99 -6.79 -12.98
CA TRP A 146 2.19 -7.86 -12.42
C TRP A 146 1.30 -8.53 -13.47
N THR A 147 0.48 -7.74 -14.19
CA THR A 147 -0.42 -8.26 -15.22
C THR A 147 0.37 -8.99 -16.32
N LYS A 148 1.49 -8.40 -16.77
CA LYS A 148 2.37 -9.04 -17.76
C LYS A 148 2.95 -10.37 -17.26
N ALA A 149 3.32 -10.45 -15.99
CA ALA A 149 3.85 -11.65 -15.37
C ALA A 149 2.79 -12.74 -15.20
N MET A 150 1.54 -12.37 -14.88
CA MET A 150 0.47 -13.33 -14.55
C MET A 150 -0.24 -13.88 -15.79
N MET A 151 -0.39 -13.12 -16.87
CA MET A 151 -1.11 -13.58 -18.06
C MET A 151 -0.56 -14.86 -18.69
N PRO A 152 0.76 -15.10 -18.79
CA PRO A 152 1.30 -16.38 -19.28
C PRO A 152 0.84 -17.60 -18.48
N PHE A 153 0.65 -17.47 -17.14
CA PHE A 153 0.14 -18.54 -16.30
C PHE A 153 -1.33 -18.84 -16.59
N VAL A 154 -2.14 -17.78 -16.71
CA VAL A 154 -3.57 -17.88 -17.07
C VAL A 154 -3.73 -18.61 -18.39
N LEU A 155 -3.03 -18.17 -19.43
CA LEU A 155 -3.09 -18.76 -20.76
C LEU A 155 -2.61 -20.22 -20.76
N LYS A 156 -1.51 -20.52 -20.06
CA LYS A 156 -1.00 -21.89 -19.89
C LYS A 156 -2.02 -22.80 -19.19
N ALA A 157 -2.65 -22.32 -18.11
CA ALA A 157 -3.67 -23.06 -17.38
C ALA A 157 -4.91 -23.33 -18.25
N ALA A 158 -5.29 -22.35 -19.08
CA ALA A 158 -6.37 -22.48 -20.07
C ALA A 158 -5.98 -23.30 -21.31
N LYS A 159 -4.70 -23.71 -21.45
CA LYS A 159 -4.13 -24.37 -22.66
C LYS A 159 -4.27 -23.51 -23.93
N LEU A 160 -4.11 -22.21 -23.78
CA LEU A 160 -4.21 -21.19 -24.82
C LEU A 160 -2.87 -20.46 -25.00
N THR A 161 -2.77 -19.77 -26.12
CA THR A 161 -1.73 -18.78 -26.43
C THR A 161 -2.33 -17.38 -26.52
N GLU A 162 -1.51 -16.34 -26.67
CA GLU A 162 -2.01 -14.97 -26.87
C GLU A 162 -2.85 -14.83 -28.13
N ASP A 163 -2.56 -15.63 -29.18
CA ASP A 163 -3.32 -15.62 -30.44
C ASP A 163 -4.74 -16.20 -30.28
N ASP A 164 -5.01 -16.96 -29.22
CA ASP A 164 -6.32 -17.54 -28.94
C ASP A 164 -7.28 -16.58 -28.25
N VAL A 165 -6.83 -15.41 -27.79
CA VAL A 165 -7.61 -14.39 -27.08
C VAL A 165 -7.39 -13.01 -27.70
N LYS A 166 -8.20 -12.03 -27.34
CA LYS A 166 -8.04 -10.64 -27.78
C LYS A 166 -7.56 -9.80 -26.60
N LEU A 167 -6.26 -9.62 -26.45
CA LEU A 167 -5.70 -8.77 -25.41
C LEU A 167 -5.92 -7.29 -25.77
N ILE A 168 -6.53 -6.54 -24.86
CA ILE A 168 -6.86 -5.12 -25.01
C ILE A 168 -6.17 -4.36 -23.89
N ILE A 169 -5.27 -3.45 -24.23
CA ILE A 169 -4.59 -2.60 -23.24
C ILE A 169 -5.60 -1.60 -22.68
N ALA A 170 -5.90 -1.72 -21.39
CA ALA A 170 -6.68 -0.74 -20.66
C ALA A 170 -5.79 0.48 -20.35
N GLN A 171 -6.20 1.65 -20.81
CA GLN A 171 -5.47 2.90 -20.55
C GLN A 171 -5.94 3.58 -19.26
N ASP A 172 -7.25 3.45 -18.95
CA ASP A 172 -7.85 4.08 -17.77
C ASP A 172 -8.40 3.04 -16.80
N SER A 173 -9.50 2.39 -17.17
CA SER A 173 -10.21 1.43 -16.29
C SER A 173 -10.77 0.27 -17.11
N ASP A 174 -10.24 -0.91 -16.85
CA ASP A 174 -10.76 -2.18 -17.38
C ASP A 174 -12.18 -2.45 -16.86
N THR A 175 -12.48 -2.09 -15.61
CA THR A 175 -13.81 -2.22 -15.02
C THR A 175 -14.84 -1.39 -15.78
N ASN A 176 -14.51 -0.17 -16.18
CA ASN A 176 -15.40 0.66 -17.01
C ASN A 176 -15.62 0.05 -18.39
N LEU A 177 -14.60 -0.56 -19.01
CA LEU A 177 -14.74 -1.28 -20.27
C LEU A 177 -15.63 -2.51 -20.11
N LEU A 178 -15.47 -3.26 -19.02
CA LEU A 178 -16.30 -4.42 -18.68
C LEU A 178 -17.77 -4.02 -18.48
N LEU A 179 -18.05 -3.00 -17.68
CA LEU A 179 -19.38 -2.48 -17.40
C LEU A 179 -20.07 -1.97 -18.67
N ALA A 180 -19.31 -1.34 -19.56
CA ALA A 180 -19.81 -0.87 -20.86
C ALA A 180 -19.99 -1.99 -21.91
N GLY A 181 -19.64 -3.24 -21.60
CA GLY A 181 -19.70 -4.38 -22.53
C GLY A 181 -18.72 -4.29 -23.70
N LYS A 182 -17.63 -3.51 -23.55
CA LYS A 182 -16.58 -3.36 -24.58
C LYS A 182 -15.53 -4.45 -24.52
N ILE A 183 -15.46 -5.16 -23.41
CA ILE A 183 -14.63 -6.35 -23.19
C ILE A 183 -15.45 -7.43 -22.52
N ASP A 184 -15.02 -8.68 -22.67
CA ASP A 184 -15.63 -9.84 -22.00
C ASP A 184 -15.08 -10.01 -20.58
N ILE A 185 -13.79 -9.76 -20.37
CA ILE A 185 -13.05 -10.07 -19.15
C ILE A 185 -12.13 -8.90 -18.79
N ALA A 186 -12.16 -8.49 -17.54
CA ALA A 186 -11.20 -7.58 -16.93
C ALA A 186 -10.14 -8.37 -16.14
N THR A 187 -8.90 -7.83 -16.04
CA THR A 187 -7.85 -8.35 -15.16
C THR A 187 -7.58 -7.32 -14.07
N ASN A 188 -7.96 -7.63 -12.84
CA ASN A 188 -7.86 -6.66 -11.74
C ASN A 188 -7.68 -7.39 -10.41
N THR A 189 -7.67 -6.64 -9.33
CA THR A 189 -7.78 -7.17 -7.97
C THR A 189 -9.20 -7.05 -7.45
N GLU A 190 -9.62 -8.01 -6.60
CA GLU A 190 -11.00 -8.07 -6.06
C GLU A 190 -11.40 -6.79 -5.34
N ASN A 191 -10.49 -6.21 -4.57
CA ASN A 191 -10.73 -5.01 -3.78
C ASN A 191 -11.08 -3.77 -4.61
N TYR A 192 -10.68 -3.72 -5.88
CA TYR A 192 -11.06 -2.65 -6.81
C TYR A 192 -12.31 -3.00 -7.61
N LEU A 193 -12.29 -4.14 -8.28
CA LEU A 193 -13.30 -4.46 -9.27
C LEU A 193 -14.64 -4.83 -8.63
N VAL A 194 -14.64 -5.65 -7.58
CA VAL A 194 -15.88 -6.11 -6.95
C VAL A 194 -16.71 -4.96 -6.39
N PRO A 195 -16.16 -4.02 -5.58
CA PRO A 195 -16.92 -2.88 -5.10
C PRO A 195 -17.49 -2.00 -6.23
N GLN A 196 -16.73 -1.77 -7.30
CA GLN A 196 -17.18 -0.94 -8.41
C GLN A 196 -18.35 -1.58 -9.18
N VAL A 197 -18.28 -2.89 -9.43
CA VAL A 197 -19.36 -3.64 -10.08
C VAL A 197 -20.60 -3.68 -9.18
N GLN A 198 -20.43 -3.94 -7.88
CA GLN A 198 -21.52 -3.93 -6.90
C GLN A 198 -22.20 -2.56 -6.81
N GLU A 199 -21.42 -1.47 -6.80
CA GLU A 199 -21.97 -0.11 -6.74
C GLU A 199 -22.78 0.22 -7.99
N THR A 200 -22.32 -0.21 -9.16
CA THR A 200 -22.94 0.10 -10.45
C THR A 200 -24.11 -0.82 -10.78
N LEU A 201 -23.92 -2.14 -10.67
CA LEU A 201 -24.87 -3.15 -11.14
C LEU A 201 -25.68 -3.80 -10.00
N LYS A 202 -25.36 -3.51 -8.71
CA LYS A 202 -25.98 -4.11 -7.52
C LYS A 202 -25.91 -5.66 -7.53
N LYS A 203 -24.86 -6.21 -8.13
CA LYS A 203 -24.60 -7.64 -8.26
C LYS A 203 -23.09 -7.89 -8.22
N ASP A 204 -22.72 -9.12 -7.85
CA ASP A 204 -21.32 -9.54 -7.88
C ASP A 204 -20.88 -9.87 -9.31
N PRO A 205 -19.64 -9.53 -9.70
CA PRO A 205 -19.04 -10.04 -10.93
C PRO A 205 -18.87 -11.56 -10.85
N THR A 206 -18.75 -12.23 -11.98
CA THR A 206 -18.13 -13.56 -12.00
C THR A 206 -16.61 -13.40 -11.90
N SER A 207 -15.93 -14.30 -11.19
CA SER A 207 -14.49 -14.16 -10.94
C SER A 207 -13.75 -15.50 -10.95
N LEU A 208 -12.51 -15.46 -11.38
CA LEU A 208 -11.48 -16.46 -11.16
C LEU A 208 -10.28 -15.76 -10.54
N VAL A 209 -9.98 -16.01 -9.27
CA VAL A 209 -8.94 -15.29 -8.51
C VAL A 209 -7.80 -16.24 -8.14
N GLY A 210 -6.58 -15.78 -8.24
CA GLY A 210 -5.38 -16.50 -7.87
C GLY A 210 -5.27 -17.85 -8.57
N ALA A 211 -5.18 -18.93 -7.80
CA ALA A 211 -5.06 -20.28 -8.34
C ALA A 211 -6.24 -20.70 -9.25
N ALA A 212 -7.45 -20.19 -9.01
CA ALA A 212 -8.60 -20.44 -9.88
C ALA A 212 -8.41 -19.80 -11.27
N ALA A 213 -7.68 -18.72 -11.38
CA ALA A 213 -7.26 -18.11 -12.64
C ALA A 213 -6.02 -18.79 -13.26
N GLY A 214 -5.40 -19.77 -12.58
CA GLY A 214 -4.14 -20.39 -12.97
C GLY A 214 -2.90 -19.60 -12.57
N ALA A 215 -3.05 -18.49 -11.87
CA ALA A 215 -1.95 -17.66 -11.39
C ALA A 215 -1.36 -18.21 -10.08
N PRO A 216 -0.07 -17.98 -9.78
CA PRO A 216 0.52 -18.31 -8.49
C PRO A 216 -0.20 -17.58 -7.33
N ASP A 217 -0.39 -18.27 -6.20
CA ASP A 217 -0.91 -17.65 -4.98
C ASP A 217 0.24 -17.02 -4.19
N VAL A 218 0.55 -15.78 -4.53
CA VAL A 218 1.62 -14.98 -3.94
C VAL A 218 1.15 -13.55 -3.70
N PRO A 219 1.74 -12.81 -2.74
CA PRO A 219 1.36 -11.42 -2.48
C PRO A 219 1.51 -10.54 -3.72
N VAL A 220 0.55 -9.63 -3.94
CA VAL A 220 0.63 -8.67 -5.05
C VAL A 220 1.53 -7.49 -4.67
N TRP A 221 1.26 -6.84 -3.53
CA TRP A 221 1.81 -5.54 -3.17
C TRP A 221 2.80 -5.59 -2.02
N THR A 222 3.81 -4.72 -2.10
CA THR A 222 4.87 -4.59 -1.10
C THR A 222 5.35 -3.14 -1.00
N TYR A 223 5.89 -2.78 0.18
CA TYR A 223 6.68 -1.57 0.33
C TYR A 223 8.15 -1.86 0.03
N THR A 224 8.80 -0.94 -0.67
CA THR A 224 10.17 -1.09 -1.15
C THR A 224 11.04 0.10 -0.77
N ALA A 225 12.35 -0.10 -0.76
CA ALA A 225 13.35 0.96 -0.65
C ALA A 225 14.62 0.56 -1.40
N SER A 226 15.46 1.55 -1.77
CA SER A 226 16.77 1.21 -2.31
C SER A 226 17.70 0.68 -1.22
N THR A 227 18.56 -0.27 -1.57
CA THR A 227 19.54 -0.84 -0.64
C THR A 227 20.53 0.21 -0.14
N ASP A 228 20.86 1.20 -0.96
CA ASP A 228 21.74 2.31 -0.59
C ASP A 228 21.10 3.23 0.43
N TYR A 229 19.81 3.56 0.26
CA TYR A 229 19.06 4.32 1.25
C TYR A 229 18.98 3.58 2.59
N LEU A 230 18.69 2.28 2.58
CA LEU A 230 18.62 1.49 3.80
C LEU A 230 19.96 1.42 4.53
N ALA A 231 21.07 1.34 3.81
CA ALA A 231 22.41 1.34 4.39
C ALA A 231 22.76 2.69 5.07
N ALA A 232 22.31 3.81 4.51
CA ALA A 232 22.60 5.15 5.00
C ALA A 232 21.56 5.66 6.03
N HIS A 233 20.28 5.26 5.92
CA HIS A 233 19.14 5.83 6.63
C HIS A 233 18.16 4.75 7.14
N GLY A 234 18.65 3.56 7.48
CA GLY A 234 17.81 2.47 7.98
C GLY A 234 17.03 2.81 9.25
N ASP A 235 17.51 3.72 10.08
CA ASP A 235 16.80 4.24 11.25
C ASP A 235 15.55 5.04 10.87
N VAL A 236 15.63 5.85 9.81
CA VAL A 236 14.48 6.61 9.28
C VAL A 236 13.45 5.65 8.65
N ALA A 237 13.92 4.65 7.90
CA ALA A 237 13.05 3.60 7.36
C ALA A 237 12.33 2.81 8.47
N LYS A 238 13.01 2.48 9.59
CA LYS A 238 12.38 1.86 10.78
C LYS A 238 11.28 2.74 11.39
N LYS A 239 11.49 4.03 11.50
CA LYS A 239 10.49 5.00 11.98
C LYS A 239 9.25 5.00 11.09
N TRP A 240 9.47 5.05 9.77
CA TRP A 240 8.39 4.98 8.80
C TRP A 240 7.60 3.67 8.92
N MET A 241 8.28 2.51 9.01
CA MET A 241 7.66 1.21 9.17
C MET A 241 6.80 1.12 10.44
N ARG A 242 7.32 1.55 11.61
CA ARG A 242 6.54 1.52 12.87
C ARG A 242 5.28 2.36 12.79
N ALA A 243 5.38 3.58 12.27
CA ALA A 243 4.24 4.47 12.12
C ALA A 243 3.21 3.90 11.15
N THR A 244 3.66 3.34 10.03
CA THR A 244 2.78 2.75 9.00
C THR A 244 2.09 1.47 9.50
N ILE A 245 2.80 0.59 10.23
CA ILE A 245 2.19 -0.60 10.86
C ILE A 245 1.10 -0.18 11.85
N LYS A 246 1.41 0.77 12.74
CA LYS A 246 0.44 1.30 13.70
C LYS A 246 -0.80 1.88 13.02
N ALA A 247 -0.61 2.59 11.91
CA ALA A 247 -1.71 3.14 11.13
C ALA A 247 -2.54 2.05 10.43
N THR A 248 -1.87 1.02 9.91
CA THR A 248 -2.52 -0.14 9.29
C THR A 248 -3.39 -0.88 10.29
N GLU A 249 -2.85 -1.17 11.48
CA GLU A 249 -3.60 -1.79 12.58
C GLU A 249 -4.83 -0.96 12.95
N TRP A 250 -4.62 0.34 13.18
CA TRP A 250 -5.72 1.23 13.50
C TRP A 250 -6.78 1.28 12.40
N ALA A 251 -6.38 1.39 11.13
CA ALA A 251 -7.31 1.46 10.00
C ALA A 251 -8.07 0.15 9.76
N ALA A 252 -7.45 -1.00 10.05
CA ALA A 252 -8.11 -2.30 9.99
C ALA A 252 -9.16 -2.47 11.09
N ASP A 253 -8.88 -1.95 12.29
CA ASP A 253 -9.80 -1.98 13.44
C ASP A 253 -10.93 -0.93 13.33
N HIS A 254 -10.73 0.15 12.53
CA HIS A 254 -11.66 1.27 12.36
C HIS A 254 -11.96 1.54 10.88
N PRO A 255 -12.44 0.54 10.11
CA PRO A 255 -12.52 0.65 8.65
C PRO A 255 -13.46 1.76 8.17
N ASP A 256 -14.57 2.00 8.88
CA ASP A 256 -15.54 3.04 8.52
C ASP A 256 -14.94 4.45 8.68
N GLU A 257 -14.19 4.70 9.78
CA GLU A 257 -13.52 5.98 10.01
C GLU A 257 -12.37 6.17 9.02
N ALA A 258 -11.56 5.15 8.77
CA ALA A 258 -10.45 5.17 7.84
C ALA A 258 -10.90 5.47 6.40
N ALA A 259 -11.95 4.81 5.92
CA ALA A 259 -12.53 5.09 4.61
C ALA A 259 -13.13 6.49 4.52
N ALA A 260 -13.78 6.98 5.58
CA ALA A 260 -14.31 8.35 5.61
C ALA A 260 -13.19 9.40 5.60
N MET A 261 -12.08 9.16 6.32
CA MET A 261 -10.89 10.02 6.27
C MET A 261 -10.33 10.08 4.85
N PHE A 262 -10.20 8.93 4.18
CA PHE A 262 -9.70 8.84 2.82
C PHE A 262 -10.62 9.56 1.83
N THR A 263 -11.91 9.26 1.82
CA THR A 263 -12.89 9.88 0.92
C THR A 263 -12.93 11.41 1.07
N LYS A 264 -12.73 11.92 2.29
CA LYS A 264 -12.66 13.36 2.55
C LYS A 264 -11.38 13.99 2.01
N ALA A 265 -10.23 13.28 2.13
CA ALA A 265 -8.93 13.79 1.69
C ALA A 265 -8.78 13.72 0.16
N TYR A 266 -9.35 12.70 -0.46
CA TYR A 266 -9.27 12.42 -1.90
C TYR A 266 -10.67 12.18 -2.48
N PRO A 267 -11.47 13.25 -2.72
CA PRO A 267 -12.84 13.10 -3.22
C PRO A 267 -12.92 12.44 -4.60
N GLU A 268 -11.86 12.54 -5.40
CA GLU A 268 -11.72 11.88 -6.70
C GLU A 268 -11.45 10.38 -6.61
N GLY A 269 -11.04 9.89 -5.45
CA GLY A 269 -10.72 8.47 -5.19
C GLY A 269 -11.95 7.56 -5.04
N GLY A 270 -13.14 8.03 -5.38
CA GLY A 270 -14.37 7.24 -5.36
C GLY A 270 -15.33 7.55 -4.21
N SER A 271 -16.49 6.88 -4.21
CA SER A 271 -17.50 7.04 -3.17
C SER A 271 -17.05 6.45 -1.83
N LEU A 272 -17.66 6.91 -0.72
CA LEU A 272 -17.42 6.31 0.59
C LEU A 272 -17.75 4.81 0.61
N ALA A 273 -18.82 4.40 -0.08
CA ALA A 273 -19.21 2.98 -0.13
C ALA A 273 -18.17 2.14 -0.87
N TYR A 274 -17.66 2.64 -1.99
CA TYR A 274 -16.59 2.03 -2.76
C TYR A 274 -15.31 1.90 -1.90
N ASN A 275 -14.85 2.99 -1.34
CA ASN A 275 -13.61 3.04 -0.54
C ASN A 275 -13.69 2.16 0.71
N LEU A 276 -14.84 2.12 1.40
CA LEU A 276 -15.06 1.26 2.55
C LEU A 276 -15.04 -0.22 2.17
N SER A 277 -15.72 -0.59 1.09
CA SER A 277 -15.74 -1.97 0.60
C SER A 277 -14.36 -2.43 0.16
N GLY A 278 -13.67 -1.60 -0.64
CA GLY A 278 -12.31 -1.88 -1.11
C GLY A 278 -11.33 -2.00 0.05
N TRP A 279 -11.38 -1.08 1.01
CA TRP A 279 -10.52 -1.14 2.20
C TRP A 279 -10.76 -2.40 3.05
N LYS A 280 -12.01 -2.78 3.29
CA LYS A 280 -12.32 -4.01 4.05
C LYS A 280 -11.76 -5.26 3.38
N LEU A 281 -11.87 -5.37 2.06
CA LEU A 281 -11.28 -6.48 1.31
C LEU A 281 -9.74 -6.46 1.38
N THR A 282 -9.13 -5.30 1.26
CA THR A 282 -7.67 -5.12 1.38
C THR A 282 -7.17 -5.49 2.77
N ALA A 283 -7.79 -4.93 3.82
CA ALA A 283 -7.38 -5.14 5.21
C ALA A 283 -7.43 -6.62 5.63
N ALA A 284 -8.38 -7.39 5.08
CA ALA A 284 -8.49 -8.83 5.31
C ALA A 284 -7.27 -9.62 4.84
N LEU A 285 -6.51 -9.10 3.87
CA LEU A 285 -5.32 -9.73 3.28
C LEU A 285 -4.01 -9.30 3.93
N MET A 286 -4.01 -8.28 4.81
CA MET A 286 -2.76 -7.63 5.25
C MET A 286 -2.08 -8.32 6.43
N LYS A 287 -2.83 -8.85 7.39
CA LYS A 287 -2.27 -9.35 8.66
C LYS A 287 -1.63 -10.72 8.53
N GLY A 288 -2.34 -11.71 7.96
CA GLY A 288 -1.92 -13.11 7.92
C GLY A 288 -1.56 -13.68 9.31
N ASP A 289 -0.90 -14.84 9.32
CA ASP A 289 -0.50 -15.51 10.56
C ASP A 289 0.75 -14.87 11.22
N THR A 290 1.57 -14.18 10.44
CA THR A 290 2.84 -13.60 10.90
C THR A 290 2.74 -12.14 11.35
N GLY A 291 1.57 -11.54 11.23
CA GLY A 291 1.35 -10.12 11.51
C GLY A 291 1.58 -9.23 10.29
N TYR A 292 1.31 -7.94 10.46
CA TYR A 292 1.44 -6.94 9.39
C TYR A 292 2.89 -6.85 8.88
N MET A 293 3.02 -6.70 7.58
CA MET A 293 4.27 -6.44 6.83
C MET A 293 5.36 -7.51 6.94
N MET A 294 5.26 -8.50 7.84
CA MET A 294 6.24 -9.59 7.94
C MET A 294 6.32 -10.38 6.65
N GLN A 295 7.53 -10.84 6.33
CA GLN A 295 7.85 -11.55 5.09
C GLN A 295 8.53 -12.88 5.40
N GLU A 296 8.31 -13.85 4.52
CA GLU A 296 8.90 -15.18 4.59
C GLU A 296 9.36 -15.62 3.19
N ASP A 297 10.28 -16.55 3.11
CA ASP A 297 10.78 -17.07 1.82
C ASP A 297 9.65 -17.63 0.94
N LYS A 298 8.59 -18.19 1.56
CA LYS A 298 7.40 -18.68 0.85
C LYS A 298 6.61 -17.60 0.11
N ASN A 299 6.81 -16.32 0.46
CA ASN A 299 6.17 -15.20 -0.23
C ASN A 299 6.92 -14.81 -1.52
N TRP A 300 8.21 -15.15 -1.62
CA TRP A 300 9.10 -14.67 -2.68
C TRP A 300 9.62 -15.77 -3.60
N LEU A 301 10.05 -16.91 -3.04
CA LEU A 301 10.63 -17.97 -3.84
C LEU A 301 9.64 -18.60 -4.84
N PRO A 302 8.34 -18.82 -4.50
CA PRO A 302 7.39 -19.34 -5.45
C PRO A 302 7.16 -18.44 -6.65
N ILE A 303 7.04 -17.10 -6.46
CA ILE A 303 6.87 -16.19 -7.59
C ILE A 303 8.14 -16.13 -8.45
N ALA A 304 9.32 -16.07 -7.84
CA ALA A 304 10.58 -16.09 -8.59
C ALA A 304 10.74 -17.39 -9.38
N GLN A 305 10.41 -18.56 -8.79
CA GLN A 305 10.44 -19.84 -9.50
C GLN A 305 9.43 -19.87 -10.64
N ALA A 306 8.21 -19.39 -10.42
CA ALA A 306 7.18 -19.34 -11.45
C ALA A 306 7.59 -18.47 -12.64
N LEU A 307 8.18 -17.29 -12.38
CA LEU A 307 8.70 -16.41 -13.42
C LEU A 307 9.85 -17.05 -14.22
N LYS A 308 10.70 -17.82 -13.55
CA LYS A 308 11.74 -18.60 -14.22
C LYS A 308 11.15 -19.71 -15.10
N ASP A 309 10.15 -20.44 -14.61
CA ASP A 309 9.49 -21.55 -15.34
C ASP A 309 8.71 -21.11 -16.57
N THR A 310 8.53 -19.78 -16.71
CA THR A 310 7.92 -19.12 -17.87
C THR A 310 8.90 -18.25 -18.67
N ASP A 311 10.20 -18.45 -18.46
CA ASP A 311 11.31 -17.76 -19.13
C ASP A 311 11.31 -16.22 -18.98
N GLN A 312 10.63 -15.70 -17.93
CA GLN A 312 10.56 -14.26 -17.67
C GLN A 312 11.79 -13.75 -16.91
N ILE A 313 12.47 -14.63 -16.15
CA ILE A 313 13.78 -14.39 -15.54
C ILE A 313 14.69 -15.58 -15.78
N LYS A 314 16.01 -15.35 -15.74
CA LYS A 314 17.02 -16.40 -16.04
C LYS A 314 17.25 -17.35 -14.88
N GLU A 315 17.21 -16.82 -13.65
CA GLU A 315 17.52 -17.58 -12.43
C GLU A 315 16.73 -17.09 -11.24
N VAL A 316 16.52 -17.96 -10.26
CA VAL A 316 15.97 -17.61 -8.94
C VAL A 316 17.13 -17.22 -8.05
N LEU A 317 17.11 -16.00 -7.55
CA LEU A 317 18.11 -15.50 -6.61
C LEU A 317 17.77 -15.96 -5.17
N PRO A 318 18.74 -15.94 -4.24
CA PRO A 318 18.45 -16.14 -2.83
C PRO A 318 17.40 -15.14 -2.32
N ALA A 319 16.51 -15.56 -1.43
CA ALA A 319 15.40 -14.77 -0.90
C ALA A 319 15.85 -13.40 -0.31
N SER A 320 17.06 -13.36 0.26
CA SER A 320 17.69 -12.13 0.77
C SER A 320 17.96 -11.05 -0.30
N LYS A 321 17.80 -11.37 -1.59
CA LYS A 321 17.86 -10.40 -2.69
C LYS A 321 16.51 -9.75 -2.98
N TYR A 322 15.44 -10.32 -2.46
CA TYR A 322 14.08 -9.82 -2.68
C TYR A 322 13.57 -9.02 -1.48
N TYR A 323 13.92 -9.41 -0.24
CA TYR A 323 13.35 -8.77 0.94
C TYR A 323 14.27 -8.71 2.15
N THR A 324 13.91 -7.84 3.10
CA THR A 324 14.48 -7.80 4.44
C THR A 324 13.40 -7.55 5.50
N ASN A 325 13.53 -8.20 6.67
CA ASN A 325 12.72 -7.94 7.87
C ASN A 325 13.51 -7.14 8.94
N GLU A 326 14.69 -6.63 8.62
CA GLU A 326 15.53 -5.91 9.61
C GLU A 326 14.87 -4.63 10.16
N LEU A 327 13.95 -4.05 9.40
CA LEU A 327 13.19 -2.88 9.82
C LEU A 327 12.00 -3.19 10.74
N LEU A 328 11.63 -4.47 10.85
CA LEU A 328 10.50 -4.97 11.64
C LEU A 328 10.92 -5.50 13.03
N LYS A 329 12.23 -5.42 13.34
CA LYS A 329 12.82 -5.87 14.61
C LYS A 329 12.92 -4.74 15.63
#